data_f1c47f79d49b7e05472df9bfb86d0863
#
_entry.id   f1c47f79d49b7e05472df9bfb86d0863
#
_cell.length_a   1.000
_cell.length_b   1.000
_cell.length_c   1.000
_cell.angle_alpha   90.00
_cell.angle_beta   90.00
_cell.angle_gamma   90.00
#
_symmetry.space_group_name_H-M   'P 1'
#
loop_
_entity.id
_entity.type
_entity.pdbx_description
1 polymer ?
#
loop_
_entity_poly.entity_id
_entity_poly.type
_entity_poly.pdbx_seq_one_letter_code
_entity_poly.pdbx_strand_id
1 'polypeptide(L)'
;MLRLTLASLGVAMNNLAATYSDLGRHQDALVMGEKTLEFQRRVLPENHPDIGISCFNLGISCHIVGDLHRALQFAREALRIFQATLPPSHPHVTQAQQLVLRYEGDTARRS
;
A
#
# COMPACT_ATOMS: atom_id res chain seq x y z
N MET A 1 13.50 -20.52 19.24
CA MET A 1 13.19 -20.83 17.82
C MET A 1 12.39 -19.69 17.23
N LEU A 2 12.89 -19.10 16.15
CA LEU A 2 12.16 -18.05 15.44
C LEU A 2 11.02 -18.70 14.66
N ARG A 3 9.78 -18.29 14.97
CA ARG A 3 8.61 -18.67 14.18
C ARG A 3 8.26 -17.51 13.25
N LEU A 4 8.52 -17.71 11.97
CA LEU A 4 7.99 -16.80 10.96
C LEU A 4 6.53 -17.18 10.73
N THR A 5 5.63 -16.25 11.03
CA THR A 5 4.22 -16.39 10.66
C THR A 5 4.04 -15.91 9.22
N LEU A 6 2.91 -16.27 8.59
CA LEU A 6 2.59 -15.77 7.27
C LEU A 6 2.45 -14.24 7.28
N ALA A 7 1.90 -13.67 8.37
CA ALA A 7 1.82 -12.22 8.53
C ALA A 7 3.23 -11.59 8.58
N SER A 8 4.14 -12.19 9.33
CA SER A 8 5.52 -11.71 9.45
C SER A 8 6.25 -11.75 8.10
N LEU A 9 6.01 -12.78 7.30
CA LEU A 9 6.59 -12.86 5.96
C LEU A 9 6.10 -11.71 5.08
N GLY A 10 4.81 -11.41 5.11
CA GLY A 10 4.25 -10.27 4.37
C GLY A 10 4.87 -8.95 4.79
N VAL A 11 5.08 -8.73 6.09
CA VAL A 11 5.76 -7.53 6.60
C VAL A 11 7.19 -7.46 6.08
N ALA A 12 7.92 -8.57 6.10
CA ALA A 12 9.29 -8.61 5.57
C ALA A 12 9.34 -8.29 4.07
N MET A 13 8.37 -8.80 3.31
CA MET A 13 8.27 -8.50 1.88
C MET A 13 7.99 -7.01 1.63
N ASN A 14 7.11 -6.39 2.44
CA ASN A 14 6.86 -4.95 2.37
C ASN A 14 8.10 -4.13 2.71
N ASN A 15 8.86 -4.57 3.71
CA ASN A 15 10.12 -3.91 4.08
C ASN A 15 11.13 -3.98 2.93
N LEU A 16 11.19 -5.10 2.23
CA LEU A 16 12.06 -5.25 1.06
C LEU A 16 11.61 -4.30 -0.08
N ALA A 17 10.31 -4.20 -0.32
CA ALA A 17 9.78 -3.26 -1.30
C ALA A 17 10.16 -1.81 -0.95
N ALA A 18 10.04 -1.44 0.32
CA ALA A 18 10.44 -0.11 0.79
C ALA A 18 11.95 0.12 0.59
N THR A 19 12.77 -0.89 0.82
CA THR A 19 14.21 -0.81 0.59
C THR A 19 14.53 -0.56 -0.89
N TYR A 20 13.86 -1.27 -1.79
CA TYR A 20 14.02 -1.00 -3.23
C TYR A 20 13.66 0.45 -3.57
N SER A 21 12.57 0.95 -3.00
CA SER A 21 12.14 2.33 -3.23
C SER A 21 13.18 3.33 -2.72
N ASP A 22 13.72 3.10 -1.53
CA ASP A 22 14.76 3.96 -0.94
C ASP A 22 16.03 3.99 -1.79
N LEU A 23 16.32 2.91 -2.50
CA LEU A 23 17.47 2.81 -3.41
C LEU A 23 17.17 3.42 -4.79
N GLY A 24 16.00 3.99 -5.00
CA GLY A 24 15.59 4.53 -6.29
C GLY A 24 15.13 3.47 -7.29
N ARG A 25 14.99 2.21 -6.87
CA ARG A 25 14.59 1.09 -7.72
C ARG A 25 13.06 0.95 -7.68
N HIS A 26 12.36 1.95 -8.23
CA HIS A 26 10.91 2.06 -8.06
C HIS A 26 10.13 0.97 -8.82
N GLN A 27 10.61 0.51 -9.97
CA GLN A 27 9.97 -0.60 -10.69
C GLN A 27 10.10 -1.90 -9.91
N ASP A 28 11.27 -2.15 -9.30
CA ASP A 28 11.47 -3.34 -8.47
C ASP A 28 10.60 -3.28 -7.21
N ALA A 29 10.47 -2.09 -6.61
CA ALA A 29 9.59 -1.87 -5.48
C ALA A 29 8.12 -2.16 -5.85
N LEU A 30 7.69 -1.72 -7.02
CA LEU A 30 6.34 -1.96 -7.51
C LEU A 30 6.07 -3.46 -7.69
N VAL A 31 6.98 -4.17 -8.35
CA VAL A 31 6.86 -5.62 -8.57
C VAL A 31 6.79 -6.36 -7.23
N MET A 32 7.68 -6.03 -6.30
CA MET A 32 7.68 -6.66 -4.97
C MET A 32 6.41 -6.34 -4.19
N GLY A 33 5.93 -5.11 -4.28
CA GLY A 33 4.68 -4.70 -3.63
C GLY A 33 3.47 -5.48 -4.16
N GLU A 34 3.40 -5.69 -5.47
CA GLU A 34 2.33 -6.47 -6.08
C GLU A 34 2.38 -7.94 -5.62
N LYS A 35 3.57 -8.52 -5.56
CA LYS A 35 3.74 -9.89 -5.04
C LYS A 35 3.34 -9.98 -3.57
N THR A 36 3.69 -8.99 -2.78
CA THR A 36 3.32 -8.93 -1.37
C THR A 36 1.81 -8.88 -1.19
N LEU A 37 1.16 -8.00 -1.94
CA LEU A 37 -0.29 -7.85 -1.87
C LEU A 37 -1.01 -9.14 -2.26
N GLU A 38 -0.58 -9.77 -3.35
CA GLU A 38 -1.14 -11.03 -3.80
C GLU A 38 -1.00 -12.11 -2.73
N PHE A 39 0.18 -12.24 -2.13
CA PHE A 39 0.45 -13.19 -1.05
C PHE A 39 -0.45 -12.91 0.15
N GLN A 40 -0.52 -11.66 0.60
CA GLN A 40 -1.31 -11.29 1.77
C GLN A 40 -2.82 -11.55 1.55
N ARG A 41 -3.33 -11.29 0.35
CA ARG A 41 -4.73 -11.57 0.04
C ARG A 41 -5.08 -13.06 0.10
N ARG A 42 -4.09 -13.93 -0.12
CA ARG A 42 -4.31 -15.38 -0.02
C ARG A 42 -4.26 -15.89 1.41
N VAL A 43 -3.44 -15.26 2.28
CA VAL A 43 -3.12 -15.85 3.59
C VAL A 43 -3.70 -15.08 4.77
N LEU A 44 -4.14 -13.84 4.59
CA LEU A 44 -4.71 -13.03 5.66
C LEU A 44 -6.22 -12.89 5.49
N PRO A 45 -6.94 -12.64 6.61
CA PRO A 45 -8.37 -12.32 6.51
C PRO A 45 -8.60 -11.13 5.59
N GLU A 46 -9.76 -11.12 4.93
CA GLU A 46 -10.19 -9.99 4.12
C GLU A 46 -10.16 -8.70 4.96
N ASN A 47 -9.69 -7.62 4.38
CA ASN A 47 -9.58 -6.31 5.03
C ASN A 47 -8.58 -6.27 6.20
N HIS A 48 -7.64 -7.23 6.28
CA HIS A 48 -6.59 -7.13 7.30
C HIS A 48 -5.79 -5.83 7.11
N PRO A 49 -5.47 -5.10 8.20
CA PRO A 49 -4.74 -3.83 8.09
C PRO A 49 -3.42 -3.93 7.31
N ASP A 50 -2.72 -5.06 7.38
CA ASP A 50 -1.48 -5.26 6.61
C ASP A 50 -1.72 -5.19 5.11
N ILE A 51 -2.89 -5.63 4.64
CA ILE A 51 -3.29 -5.48 3.23
C ILE A 51 -3.44 -4.00 2.90
N GLY A 52 -4.04 -3.23 3.81
CA GLY A 52 -4.14 -1.77 3.66
C GLY A 52 -2.78 -1.10 3.55
N ILE A 53 -1.81 -1.53 4.35
CA ILE A 53 -0.43 -1.01 4.29
C ILE A 53 0.20 -1.31 2.93
N SER A 54 0.02 -2.53 2.42
CA SER A 54 0.54 -2.89 1.09
C SER A 54 -0.09 -2.04 -0.01
N CYS A 55 -1.40 -1.81 0.06
CA CYS A 55 -2.10 -0.93 -0.89
C CYS A 55 -1.58 0.51 -0.81
N PHE A 56 -1.39 1.02 0.40
CA PHE A 56 -0.85 2.37 0.63
C PHE A 56 0.52 2.52 -0.04
N ASN A 57 1.42 1.57 0.22
CA ASN A 57 2.77 1.59 -0.35
C ASN A 57 2.76 1.45 -1.87
N LEU A 58 1.89 0.60 -2.41
CA LEU A 58 1.72 0.44 -3.86
C LEU A 58 1.19 1.72 -4.50
N GLY A 59 0.28 2.42 -3.82
CA GLY A 59 -0.20 3.72 -4.30
C GLY A 59 0.94 4.70 -4.48
N ILE A 60 1.83 4.78 -3.50
CA ILE A 60 3.01 5.65 -3.57
C ILE A 60 3.93 5.22 -4.71
N SER A 61 4.22 3.93 -4.84
CA SER A 61 5.08 3.42 -5.92
C SER A 61 4.51 3.70 -7.30
N CYS A 62 3.21 3.50 -7.48
CA CYS A 62 2.53 3.82 -8.73
C CYS A 62 2.61 5.30 -9.07
N HIS A 63 2.44 6.17 -8.08
CA HIS A 63 2.56 7.62 -8.27
C HIS A 63 3.97 7.99 -8.73
N ILE A 64 4.98 7.42 -8.11
CA ILE A 64 6.38 7.71 -8.44
C ILE A 64 6.71 7.30 -9.89
N VAL A 65 6.18 6.16 -10.37
CA VAL A 65 6.42 5.71 -11.74
C VAL A 65 5.48 6.38 -12.75
N GLY A 66 4.59 7.25 -12.30
CA GLY A 66 3.72 8.04 -13.17
C GLY A 66 2.37 7.39 -13.49
N ASP A 67 2.04 6.27 -12.88
CA ASP A 67 0.74 5.62 -13.07
C ASP A 67 -0.27 6.19 -12.08
N LEU A 68 -0.79 7.38 -12.37
CA LEU A 68 -1.66 8.12 -11.46
C LEU A 68 -3.00 7.42 -11.24
N HIS A 69 -3.51 6.74 -12.25
CA HIS A 69 -4.79 6.05 -12.14
C HIS A 69 -4.71 4.89 -11.13
N ARG A 70 -3.69 4.04 -11.25
CA ARG A 70 -3.48 2.95 -10.30
C ARG A 70 -3.09 3.47 -8.92
N ALA A 71 -2.32 4.56 -8.85
CA ALA A 71 -1.97 5.18 -7.58
C ALA A 71 -3.23 5.55 -6.79
N LEU A 72 -4.19 6.19 -7.46
CA LEU A 72 -5.45 6.57 -6.81
C LEU A 72 -6.29 5.35 -6.42
N GLN A 73 -6.35 4.33 -7.26
CA GLN A 73 -7.07 3.10 -6.95
C GLN A 73 -6.52 2.44 -5.67
N PHE A 74 -5.20 2.31 -5.55
CA PHE A 74 -4.57 1.71 -4.38
C PHE A 74 -4.76 2.60 -3.14
N ALA A 75 -4.66 3.90 -3.27
CA ALA A 75 -4.87 4.81 -2.14
C ALA A 75 -6.31 4.69 -1.59
N ARG A 76 -7.29 4.62 -2.47
CA ARG A 76 -8.71 4.43 -2.08
C ARG A 76 -8.93 3.09 -1.40
N GLU A 77 -8.31 2.03 -1.91
CA GLU A 77 -8.42 0.70 -1.31
C GLU A 77 -7.80 0.68 0.08
N ALA A 78 -6.63 1.30 0.26
CA ALA A 78 -5.99 1.44 1.57
C ALA A 78 -6.91 2.16 2.55
N LEU A 79 -7.50 3.28 2.12
CA LEU A 79 -8.42 4.05 2.96
C LEU A 79 -9.64 3.21 3.35
N ARG A 80 -10.22 2.50 2.41
CA ARG A 80 -11.37 1.63 2.66
C ARG A 80 -11.05 0.59 3.74
N ILE A 81 -9.90 -0.08 3.62
CA ILE A 81 -9.47 -1.11 4.57
C ILE A 81 -9.23 -0.49 5.96
N PHE A 82 -8.52 0.62 6.02
CA PHE A 82 -8.23 1.27 7.31
C PHE A 82 -9.50 1.77 8.00
N GLN A 83 -10.43 2.34 7.25
CA GLN A 83 -11.71 2.77 7.80
C GLN A 83 -12.55 1.60 8.32
N ALA A 84 -12.46 0.44 7.68
CA ALA A 84 -13.20 -0.75 8.08
C ALA A 84 -12.61 -1.44 9.32
N THR A 85 -11.32 -1.22 9.62
CA THR A 85 -10.60 -2.02 10.61
C THR A 85 -9.98 -1.22 11.74
N LEU A 86 -9.79 0.09 11.58
CA LEU A 86 -9.10 0.94 12.56
C LEU A 86 -10.02 2.05 13.05
N PRO A 87 -9.76 2.58 14.27
CA PRO A 87 -10.51 3.74 14.77
C PRO A 87 -10.35 4.94 13.82
N PRO A 88 -11.39 5.82 13.72
CA PRO A 88 -11.31 7.00 12.84
C PRO A 88 -10.13 7.93 13.16
N SER A 89 -9.64 7.93 14.38
CA SER A 89 -8.51 8.75 14.81
C SER A 89 -7.15 8.13 14.51
N HIS A 90 -7.12 6.89 13.98
CA HIS A 90 -5.86 6.20 13.73
C HIS A 90 -5.05 6.92 12.66
N PRO A 91 -3.71 7.09 12.85
CA PRO A 91 -2.88 7.80 11.89
C PRO A 91 -2.94 7.23 10.46
N HIS A 92 -3.09 5.93 10.30
CA HIS A 92 -3.21 5.31 8.97
C HIS A 92 -4.44 5.81 8.23
N VAL A 93 -5.57 6.01 8.92
CA VAL A 93 -6.79 6.56 8.31
C VAL A 93 -6.52 7.96 7.78
N THR A 94 -5.93 8.83 8.62
CA THR A 94 -5.62 10.21 8.24
C THR A 94 -4.65 10.25 7.05
N GLN A 95 -3.59 9.45 7.11
CA GLN A 95 -2.58 9.39 6.05
C GLN A 95 -3.20 8.93 4.73
N ALA A 96 -4.04 7.91 4.76
CA ALA A 96 -4.71 7.42 3.55
C ALA A 96 -5.69 8.44 2.98
N GLN A 97 -6.43 9.16 3.86
CA GLN A 97 -7.32 10.24 3.43
C GLN A 97 -6.54 11.34 2.69
N GLN A 98 -5.42 11.76 3.26
CA GLN A 98 -4.58 12.78 2.67
C GLN A 98 -4.02 12.33 1.32
N LEU A 99 -3.62 11.05 1.22
CA LEU A 99 -3.09 10.50 -0.02
C LEU A 99 -4.16 10.47 -1.11
N VAL A 100 -5.37 10.04 -0.79
CA VAL A 100 -6.51 10.03 -1.73
C VAL A 100 -6.77 11.44 -2.25
N LEU A 101 -6.87 12.42 -1.36
CA LEU A 101 -7.13 13.81 -1.74
C LEU A 101 -6.05 14.34 -2.67
N ARG A 102 -4.78 14.07 -2.34
CA ARG A 102 -3.65 14.51 -3.16
C ARG A 102 -3.70 13.88 -4.55
N TYR A 103 -3.94 12.58 -4.63
CA TYR A 103 -3.95 11.87 -5.91
C TYR A 103 -5.19 12.19 -6.75
N GLU A 104 -6.33 12.46 -6.12
CA GLU A 104 -7.50 12.98 -6.83
C GLU A 104 -7.18 14.31 -7.50
N GLY A 105 -6.50 15.21 -6.78
CA GLY A 105 -6.07 16.49 -7.33
C GLY A 105 -5.09 16.33 -8.48
N ASP A 106 -4.10 15.43 -8.34
CA ASP A 106 -3.10 15.18 -9.38
C ASP A 106 -3.76 14.61 -10.65
N THR A 107 -4.69 13.68 -10.48
CA THR A 107 -5.42 13.07 -11.60
C THR A 107 -6.28 14.11 -12.32
N ALA A 108 -6.99 14.97 -11.57
CA ALA A 108 -7.83 16.03 -12.14
C ALA A 108 -7.01 17.03 -12.94
N ARG A 109 -5.80 17.38 -12.48
CA ARG A 109 -4.93 18.31 -13.21
C ARG A 109 -4.43 17.77 -14.54
N ARG A 110 -4.41 16.44 -14.71
CA ARG A 110 -3.95 15.80 -15.95
C ARG A 110 -5.06 15.43 -16.92
N SER A 111 -6.29 15.66 -16.51
CA SER A 111 -7.46 15.36 -17.36
C SER A 111 -7.68 16.44 -18.41
#